data_4a9190c40bc1edd33d0c6709f9c6a5b8
#
_entry.id   4a9190c40bc1edd33d0c6709f9c6a5b8
#
_cell.length_a   1.000
_cell.length_b   1.000
_cell.length_c   1.000
_cell.angle_alpha   90.00
_cell.angle_beta   90.00
_cell.angle_gamma   90.00
#
_symmetry.space_group_name_H-M   'P 1'
#
loop_
_entity.id
_entity.type
_entity.pdbx_description
1 polymer ?
#
loop_
_entity_poly.entity_id
_entity_poly.type
_entity_poly.pdbx_seq_one_letter_code
_entity_poly.pdbx_strand_id
1 'polypeptide(L)'
;MKLKLALSLILASASAASAAAGPIVVHRDPGCGCCAQWAAQVRKQFGREVTIIDDRQRSSFQRTQGVPGNVSSCHTAIVDGIVFEGHVPIADMKRVLAQKPRGVRGLAVAGMPMGSPGMEVPGQRGQAFDVIAFGSTGQRVFAHHGG
;
A
#
# COMPACT_ATOMS: atom_id res chain seq x y z
N MET A 1 58.18 -10.96 -38.16
CA MET A 1 56.89 -11.62 -37.94
C MET A 1 56.23 -11.00 -36.69
N LYS A 2 55.23 -10.11 -36.87
CA LYS A 2 54.58 -9.42 -35.75
C LYS A 2 53.23 -10.11 -35.47
N LEU A 3 53.15 -10.85 -34.33
CA LEU A 3 51.95 -11.55 -33.88
C LEU A 3 50.99 -10.53 -33.21
N LYS A 4 49.85 -10.24 -33.84
CA LYS A 4 48.80 -9.38 -33.25
C LYS A 4 47.87 -10.22 -32.42
N LEU A 5 47.98 -10.12 -31.06
CA LEU A 5 47.02 -10.70 -30.14
C LEU A 5 45.73 -9.86 -30.19
N ALA A 6 44.65 -10.43 -30.69
CA ALA A 6 43.31 -9.85 -30.59
C ALA A 6 42.68 -10.22 -29.27
N LEU A 7 42.53 -9.25 -28.39
CA LEU A 7 41.84 -9.42 -27.08
C LEU A 7 40.34 -9.26 -27.31
N SER A 8 39.57 -10.37 -27.32
CA SER A 8 38.11 -10.37 -27.44
C SER A 8 37.50 -10.07 -26.09
N LEU A 9 36.90 -8.89 -25.93
CA LEU A 9 36.17 -8.48 -24.74
C LEU A 9 34.76 -9.10 -24.80
N ILE A 10 34.50 -10.10 -23.97
CA ILE A 10 33.17 -10.70 -23.82
C ILE A 10 32.38 -9.83 -22.85
N LEU A 11 31.42 -9.05 -23.36
CA LEU A 11 30.44 -8.30 -22.55
C LEU A 11 29.42 -9.31 -22.01
N ALA A 12 29.52 -9.67 -20.74
CA ALA A 12 28.51 -10.45 -20.04
C ALA A 12 27.31 -9.55 -19.73
N SER A 13 26.23 -9.67 -20.48
CA SER A 13 24.94 -9.00 -20.19
C SER A 13 24.30 -9.68 -19.01
N ALA A 14 24.39 -9.07 -17.82
CA ALA A 14 23.66 -9.50 -16.65
C ALA A 14 22.17 -9.12 -16.82
N SER A 15 21.35 -10.10 -17.22
CA SER A 15 19.89 -9.96 -17.18
C SER A 15 19.43 -9.88 -15.72
N ALA A 16 19.08 -8.68 -15.25
CA ALA A 16 18.41 -8.51 -13.97
C ALA A 16 17.02 -9.14 -14.06
N ALA A 17 16.85 -10.35 -13.51
CA ALA A 17 15.54 -10.94 -13.34
C ALA A 17 14.72 -10.03 -12.42
N SER A 18 13.71 -9.35 -12.98
CA SER A 18 12.72 -8.62 -12.19
C SER A 18 11.93 -9.66 -11.39
N ALA A 19 12.18 -9.75 -10.10
CA ALA A 19 11.36 -10.58 -9.22
C ALA A 19 9.91 -10.08 -9.31
N ALA A 20 9.00 -10.94 -9.77
CA ALA A 20 7.59 -10.63 -9.82
C ALA A 20 7.12 -10.26 -8.40
N ALA A 21 6.48 -9.08 -8.27
CA ALA A 21 5.97 -8.63 -6.99
C ALA A 21 4.92 -9.62 -6.47
N GLY A 22 5.08 -10.10 -5.23
CA GLY A 22 4.19 -11.09 -4.61
C GLY A 22 2.75 -10.59 -4.45
N PRO A 23 1.81 -11.47 -4.04
CA PRO A 23 0.42 -11.10 -3.82
C PRO A 23 0.31 -10.06 -2.70
N ILE A 24 -0.73 -9.23 -2.78
CA ILE A 24 -1.09 -8.28 -1.71
C ILE A 24 -2.06 -9.00 -0.77
N VAL A 25 -1.78 -9.01 0.52
CA VAL A 25 -2.66 -9.62 1.53
C VAL A 25 -3.34 -8.52 2.32
N VAL A 26 -4.68 -8.63 2.43
CA VAL A 26 -5.55 -7.69 3.14
C VAL A 26 -6.26 -8.41 4.28
N HIS A 27 -5.94 -8.08 5.51
CA HIS A 27 -6.68 -8.50 6.70
C HIS A 27 -7.80 -7.51 6.95
N ARG A 28 -9.06 -7.95 6.95
CA ARG A 28 -10.23 -7.09 7.16
C ARG A 28 -11.12 -7.60 8.27
N ASP A 29 -11.96 -6.71 8.78
CA ASP A 29 -13.08 -7.11 9.63
C ASP A 29 -14.01 -8.03 8.84
N PRO A 30 -14.48 -9.15 9.42
CA PRO A 30 -15.33 -10.11 8.72
C PRO A 30 -16.57 -9.44 8.10
N GLY A 31 -16.82 -9.73 6.82
CA GLY A 31 -17.96 -9.20 6.09
C GLY A 31 -17.88 -7.73 5.67
N CYS A 32 -16.72 -7.07 5.83
CA CYS A 32 -16.53 -5.67 5.42
C CYS A 32 -16.63 -5.50 3.90
N GLY A 33 -17.80 -5.03 3.41
CA GLY A 33 -18.06 -4.83 1.98
C GLY A 33 -17.21 -3.74 1.35
N CYS A 34 -17.03 -2.60 2.02
CA CYS A 34 -16.20 -1.49 1.52
C CYS A 34 -14.72 -1.89 1.44
N CYS A 35 -14.24 -2.76 2.34
CA CYS A 35 -12.90 -3.31 2.27
C CYS A 35 -12.69 -4.16 1.00
N ALA A 36 -13.72 -4.93 0.59
CA ALA A 36 -13.69 -5.71 -0.65
C ALA A 36 -13.63 -4.78 -1.88
N GLN A 37 -14.37 -3.68 -1.86
CA GLN A 37 -14.35 -2.69 -2.94
C GLN A 37 -12.99 -2.01 -3.04
N TRP A 38 -12.39 -1.61 -1.91
CA TRP A 38 -11.03 -1.08 -1.87
C TRP A 38 -10.02 -2.08 -2.43
N ALA A 39 -10.08 -3.34 -2.00
CA ALA A 39 -9.19 -4.40 -2.47
C ALA A 39 -9.32 -4.66 -3.99
N ALA A 40 -10.54 -4.54 -4.53
CA ALA A 40 -10.77 -4.65 -5.98
C ALA A 40 -10.11 -3.48 -6.74
N GLN A 41 -10.18 -2.27 -6.22
CA GLN A 41 -9.47 -1.12 -6.79
C GLN A 41 -7.95 -1.32 -6.74
N VAL A 42 -7.41 -1.79 -5.61
CA VAL A 42 -5.98 -2.13 -5.47
C VAL A 42 -5.56 -3.18 -6.50
N ARG A 43 -6.31 -4.29 -6.63
CA ARG A 43 -6.03 -5.32 -7.63
C ARG A 43 -5.94 -4.74 -9.04
N LYS A 44 -6.94 -3.95 -9.42
CA LYS A 44 -7.00 -3.31 -10.75
C LYS A 44 -5.83 -2.36 -11.00
N GLN A 45 -5.49 -1.53 -10.02
CA GLN A 45 -4.52 -0.45 -10.17
C GLN A 45 -3.06 -0.90 -10.04
N PHE A 46 -2.81 -1.97 -9.28
CA PHE A 46 -1.47 -2.55 -9.14
C PHE A 46 -1.23 -3.69 -10.14
N GLY A 47 -2.27 -4.25 -10.77
CA GLY A 47 -2.13 -5.43 -11.64
C GLY A 47 -1.60 -6.65 -10.90
N ARG A 48 -1.89 -6.76 -9.57
CA ARG A 48 -1.39 -7.82 -8.69
C ARG A 48 -2.55 -8.61 -8.09
N GLU A 49 -2.29 -9.88 -7.78
CA GLU A 49 -3.21 -10.67 -6.96
C GLU A 49 -3.42 -10.01 -5.60
N VAL A 50 -4.69 -9.99 -5.16
CA VAL A 50 -5.07 -9.50 -3.83
C VAL A 50 -5.86 -10.60 -3.12
N THR A 51 -5.31 -11.09 -2.01
CA THR A 51 -5.96 -12.06 -1.13
C THR A 51 -6.59 -11.33 0.04
N ILE A 52 -7.89 -11.56 0.27
CA ILE A 52 -8.63 -10.99 1.40
C ILE A 52 -8.80 -12.07 2.46
N ILE A 53 -8.44 -11.74 3.69
CA ILE A 53 -8.61 -12.59 4.87
C ILE A 53 -9.63 -11.93 5.80
N ASP A 54 -10.76 -12.59 6.05
CA ASP A 54 -11.69 -12.22 7.11
C ASP A 54 -11.06 -12.59 8.47
N ASP A 55 -10.51 -11.59 9.14
CA ASP A 55 -9.68 -11.78 10.33
C ASP A 55 -10.40 -11.28 11.59
N ARG A 56 -10.90 -12.21 12.40
CA ARG A 56 -11.53 -11.89 13.69
C ARG A 56 -10.55 -11.29 14.72
N GLN A 57 -9.25 -11.44 14.49
CA GLN A 57 -8.19 -10.87 15.31
C GLN A 57 -7.48 -9.69 14.62
N ARG A 58 -8.12 -9.09 13.61
CA ARG A 58 -7.54 -8.01 12.80
C ARG A 58 -6.96 -6.87 13.67
N SER A 59 -7.64 -6.46 14.73
CA SER A 59 -7.12 -5.41 15.61
C SER A 59 -5.81 -5.80 16.32
N SER A 60 -5.59 -7.09 16.58
CA SER A 60 -4.31 -7.59 17.08
C SER A 60 -3.26 -7.56 15.98
N PHE A 61 -3.58 -8.05 14.79
CA PHE A 61 -2.70 -7.96 13.60
C PHE A 61 -2.29 -6.51 13.32
N GLN A 62 -3.24 -5.58 13.28
CA GLN A 62 -3.02 -4.15 13.11
C GLN A 62 -1.97 -3.60 14.10
N ARG A 63 -2.12 -3.91 15.39
CA ARG A 63 -1.16 -3.47 16.42
C ARG A 63 0.24 -4.05 16.19
N THR A 64 0.34 -5.33 15.79
CA THR A 64 1.65 -5.96 15.49
C THR A 64 2.33 -5.31 14.28
N GLN A 65 1.54 -4.70 13.37
CA GLN A 65 2.07 -3.93 12.26
C GLN A 65 2.48 -2.50 12.65
N GLY A 66 2.28 -2.11 13.90
CA GLY A 66 2.67 -0.79 14.42
C GLY A 66 1.71 0.33 14.01
N VAL A 67 0.47 0.01 13.64
CA VAL A 67 -0.56 1.02 13.35
C VAL A 67 -0.99 1.70 14.65
N PRO A 68 -0.91 3.04 14.75
CA PRO A 68 -1.38 3.77 15.92
C PRO A 68 -2.90 3.69 16.07
N GLY A 69 -3.40 3.52 17.31
CA GLY A 69 -4.82 3.32 17.58
C GLY A 69 -5.73 4.47 17.12
N ASN A 70 -5.21 5.71 17.13
CA ASN A 70 -5.96 6.90 16.70
C ASN A 70 -6.18 7.01 15.18
N VAL A 71 -5.49 6.19 14.38
CA VAL A 71 -5.65 6.12 12.92
C VAL A 71 -6.15 4.76 12.45
N SER A 72 -6.75 4.00 13.36
CA SER A 72 -7.33 2.69 13.12
C SER A 72 -8.52 2.74 12.15
N SER A 73 -8.68 1.69 11.35
CA SER A 73 -9.77 1.52 10.40
C SER A 73 -10.24 0.04 10.34
N CYS A 74 -10.88 -0.36 9.26
CA CYS A 74 -11.55 -1.67 9.10
C CYS A 74 -10.72 -2.74 8.38
N HIS A 75 -9.54 -2.40 7.84
CA HIS A 75 -8.62 -3.36 7.23
C HIS A 75 -7.18 -2.86 7.28
N THR A 76 -6.25 -3.82 7.24
CA THR A 76 -4.81 -3.60 7.18
C THR A 76 -4.23 -4.41 6.05
N ALA A 77 -3.50 -3.77 5.14
CA ALA A 77 -2.79 -4.44 4.06
C ALA A 77 -1.29 -4.20 4.16
N ILE A 78 -0.50 -5.14 3.63
CA ILE A 78 0.95 -4.97 3.50
C ILE A 78 1.31 -5.10 2.03
N VAL A 79 1.96 -4.07 1.49
CA VAL A 79 2.44 -4.03 0.11
C VAL A 79 3.91 -3.65 0.12
N ASP A 80 4.77 -4.54 -0.36
CA ASP A 80 6.22 -4.33 -0.49
C ASP A 80 6.87 -3.78 0.81
N GLY A 81 6.41 -4.28 1.97
CA GLY A 81 6.89 -3.93 3.30
C GLY A 81 6.29 -2.65 3.90
N ILE A 82 5.44 -1.93 3.18
CA ILE A 82 4.70 -0.77 3.68
C ILE A 82 3.30 -1.20 4.14
N VAL A 83 2.88 -0.72 5.30
CA VAL A 83 1.55 -0.98 5.89
C VAL A 83 0.55 0.05 5.39
N PHE A 84 -0.62 -0.40 4.98
CA PHE A 84 -1.74 0.44 4.59
C PHE A 84 -2.95 0.11 5.46
N GLU A 85 -3.38 1.08 6.25
CA GLU A 85 -4.50 0.96 7.16
C GLU A 85 -5.70 1.73 6.62
N GLY A 86 -6.82 1.03 6.43
CA GLY A 86 -8.06 1.63 5.94
C GLY A 86 -8.00 2.05 4.48
N HIS A 87 -8.88 2.95 4.12
CA HIS A 87 -9.21 3.32 2.75
C HIS A 87 -8.19 4.29 2.10
N VAL A 88 -6.88 3.95 2.20
CA VAL A 88 -5.80 4.77 1.64
C VAL A 88 -5.95 4.89 0.12
N PRO A 89 -5.92 6.11 -0.45
CA PRO A 89 -5.98 6.33 -1.89
C PRO A 89 -4.83 5.66 -2.64
N ILE A 90 -5.17 5.01 -3.77
CA ILE A 90 -4.20 4.22 -4.53
C ILE A 90 -3.03 5.08 -5.05
N ALA A 91 -3.30 6.34 -5.37
CA ALA A 91 -2.25 7.29 -5.77
C ALA A 91 -1.22 7.52 -4.64
N ASP A 92 -1.69 7.64 -3.39
CA ASP A 92 -0.83 7.80 -2.23
C ASP A 92 -0.06 6.53 -1.90
N MET A 93 -0.69 5.35 -2.05
CA MET A 93 0.00 4.07 -1.95
C MET A 93 1.17 3.99 -2.94
N LYS A 94 0.92 4.28 -4.23
CA LYS A 94 1.96 4.28 -5.26
C LYS A 94 3.06 5.30 -4.96
N ARG A 95 2.68 6.48 -4.47
CA ARG A 95 3.63 7.56 -4.13
C ARG A 95 4.57 7.16 -3.00
N VAL A 96 4.05 6.62 -1.88
CA VAL A 96 4.90 6.21 -0.76
C VAL A 96 5.79 5.02 -1.12
N LEU A 97 5.29 4.07 -1.91
CA LEU A 97 6.06 2.92 -2.39
C LEU A 97 7.22 3.34 -3.31
N ALA A 98 7.02 4.36 -4.15
CA ALA A 98 8.05 4.91 -5.01
C ALA A 98 9.09 5.74 -4.23
N GLN A 99 8.63 6.56 -3.29
CA GLN A 99 9.50 7.48 -2.52
C GLN A 99 10.28 6.78 -1.41
N LYS A 100 9.72 5.73 -0.80
CA LYS A 100 10.29 4.98 0.35
C LYS A 100 10.87 5.92 1.43
N PRO A 101 10.06 6.87 1.96
CA PRO A 101 10.58 7.88 2.87
C PRO A 101 11.10 7.24 4.16
N ARG A 102 12.28 7.68 4.61
CA ARG A 102 12.90 7.14 5.82
C ARG A 102 11.99 7.29 7.04
N GLY A 103 11.90 6.24 7.86
CA GLY A 103 11.13 6.23 9.09
C GLY A 103 9.62 6.09 8.92
N VAL A 104 9.11 6.00 7.68
CA VAL A 104 7.70 5.69 7.42
C VAL A 104 7.50 4.18 7.39
N ARG A 105 6.68 3.70 8.31
CA ARG A 105 6.22 2.30 8.38
C ARG A 105 4.99 2.08 7.50
N GLY A 106 4.10 3.06 7.42
CA GLY A 106 2.87 2.94 6.67
C GLY A 106 2.10 4.24 6.50
N LEU A 107 0.98 4.12 5.79
CA LEU A 107 -0.05 5.14 5.63
C LEU A 107 -1.36 4.67 6.22
N ALA A 108 -2.15 5.59 6.77
CA ALA A 108 -3.46 5.29 7.36
C ALA A 108 -4.50 6.34 6.96
N VAL A 109 -5.73 5.89 6.75
CA VAL A 109 -6.94 6.71 6.74
C VAL A 109 -7.79 6.26 7.92
N ALA A 110 -7.96 7.13 8.90
CA ALA A 110 -8.74 6.84 10.10
C ALA A 110 -10.23 6.64 9.76
N GLY A 111 -10.84 5.61 10.33
CA GLY A 111 -12.25 5.31 10.09
C GLY A 111 -12.56 4.95 8.63
N MET A 112 -13.70 5.39 8.14
CA MET A 112 -14.23 5.07 6.81
C MET A 112 -14.88 6.33 6.20
N PRO A 113 -14.10 7.38 5.86
CA PRO A 113 -14.68 8.61 5.35
C PRO A 113 -15.37 8.38 4.01
N MET A 114 -16.58 8.91 3.86
CA MET A 114 -17.33 8.83 2.60
C MET A 114 -16.52 9.47 1.48
N GLY A 115 -16.47 8.81 0.32
CA GLY A 115 -15.72 9.27 -0.85
C GLY A 115 -14.25 8.80 -0.87
N SER A 116 -13.73 8.19 0.21
CA SER A 116 -12.46 7.46 0.13
C SER A 116 -12.62 6.20 -0.73
N PRO A 117 -11.53 5.63 -1.29
CA PRO A 117 -11.62 4.47 -2.18
C PRO A 117 -12.37 3.29 -1.54
N GLY A 118 -13.41 2.78 -2.20
CA GLY A 118 -14.31 1.75 -1.69
C GLY A 118 -15.45 2.29 -0.81
N MET A 119 -15.50 3.60 -0.56
CA MET A 119 -16.54 4.31 0.18
C MET A 119 -17.24 5.38 -0.69
N GLU A 120 -17.07 5.30 -2.00
CA GLU A 120 -17.70 6.19 -2.95
C GLU A 120 -19.19 5.88 -3.04
N VAL A 121 -20.03 6.92 -3.00
CA VAL A 121 -21.48 6.83 -3.21
C VAL A 121 -21.87 7.70 -4.40
N PRO A 122 -22.44 7.11 -5.48
CA PRO A 122 -22.83 7.88 -6.66
C PRO A 122 -23.74 9.07 -6.31
N GLY A 123 -23.40 10.24 -6.83
CA GLY A 123 -24.17 11.47 -6.62
C GLY A 123 -23.99 12.13 -5.25
N GLN A 124 -23.16 11.58 -4.36
CA GLN A 124 -22.84 12.20 -3.09
C GLN A 124 -21.44 12.83 -3.09
N ARG A 125 -21.33 13.99 -2.45
CA ARG A 125 -20.03 14.62 -2.21
C ARG A 125 -19.27 13.84 -1.13
N GLY A 126 -18.00 13.56 -1.36
CA GLY A 126 -17.11 12.96 -0.36
C GLY A 126 -16.85 13.88 0.82
N GLN A 127 -16.44 13.29 1.94
CA GLN A 127 -15.93 14.01 3.10
C GLN A 127 -14.45 14.34 2.88
N ALA A 128 -14.00 15.44 3.47
CA ALA A 128 -12.56 15.70 3.57
C ALA A 128 -11.91 14.73 4.57
N PHE A 129 -10.72 14.21 4.25
CA PHE A 129 -9.96 13.34 5.13
C PHE A 129 -8.46 13.46 4.88
N ASP A 130 -7.69 13.05 5.89
CA ASP A 130 -6.25 13.04 5.83
C ASP A 130 -5.72 11.61 5.65
N VAL A 131 -4.66 11.49 4.87
CA VAL A 131 -3.79 10.33 4.86
C VAL A 131 -2.63 10.61 5.80
N ILE A 132 -2.48 9.79 6.84
CA ILE A 132 -1.46 9.94 7.86
C ILE A 132 -0.32 8.96 7.61
N ALA A 133 0.89 9.47 7.45
CA ALA A 133 2.09 8.64 7.51
C ALA A 133 2.45 8.38 8.96
N PHE A 134 2.77 7.13 9.30
CA PHE A 134 3.20 6.73 10.65
C PHE A 134 4.47 5.88 10.61
N GLY A 135 5.22 5.86 11.70
CA GLY A 135 6.43 5.07 11.82
C GLY A 135 7.35 5.56 12.93
N SER A 136 8.67 5.32 12.80
CA SER A 136 9.65 5.68 13.83
C SER A 136 9.82 7.20 14.04
N THR A 137 9.36 8.02 13.10
CA THR A 137 9.38 9.48 13.19
C THR A 137 8.05 10.06 13.71
N GLY A 138 7.18 9.22 14.28
CA GLY A 138 5.84 9.61 14.71
C GLY A 138 4.81 9.63 13.59
N GLN A 139 3.79 10.48 13.76
CA GLN A 139 2.69 10.64 12.80
C GLN A 139 2.76 12.03 12.16
N ARG A 140 2.44 12.09 10.85
CA ARG A 140 2.29 13.36 10.11
C ARG A 140 1.32 13.22 8.96
N VAL A 141 0.70 14.30 8.56
CA VAL A 141 -0.12 14.33 7.35
C VAL A 141 0.76 14.06 6.13
N PHE A 142 0.37 13.09 5.33
CA PHE A 142 1.00 12.73 4.06
C PHE A 142 0.27 13.37 2.88
N ALA A 143 -1.07 13.42 2.96
CA ALA A 143 -1.94 14.05 1.98
C ALA A 143 -3.27 14.48 2.60
N HIS A 144 -3.89 15.50 2.00
CA HIS A 144 -5.26 15.91 2.24
C HIS A 144 -6.12 15.53 1.04
N HIS A 145 -7.31 15.00 1.27
CA HIS A 145 -8.27 14.63 0.24
C HIS A 145 -9.66 15.18 0.54
N GLY A 146 -10.42 15.43 -0.53
CA GLY A 146 -11.80 15.87 -0.44
C GLY A 146 -11.98 17.36 -0.14
N GLY A 147 -13.21 17.84 -0.20
CA GLY A 147 -13.66 19.22 -0.07
C GLY A 147 -14.63 19.58 -1.19
#